data_da35d3a8236120f23670da73c471af35
#
_entry.id   da35d3a8236120f23670da73c471af35
#
_cell.length_a   1.000
_cell.length_b   1.000
_cell.length_c   1.000
_cell.angle_alpha   90.00
_cell.angle_beta   90.00
_cell.angle_gamma   90.00
#
_symmetry.space_group_name_H-M   'P 1'
#
loop_
_entity.id
_entity.type
_entity.pdbx_description
1 polymer ?
#
loop_
_entity_poly.entity_id
_entity_poly.type
_entity_poly.pdbx_seq_one_letter_code
_entity_poly.pdbx_strand_id
1 'polypeptide(L)'
;MIDGIYEAAGNASRWQGVLEQAADLLGAESSQIGHLSLADQTFSFLITYGQTYSEERIRQYQSMMGEDPRLAALSRLPFRAMHCRMVLSDEELHGSQLYQDVLAPDGIEYTLGVNLVEEEKSTSFFTAHRDIHQPPFGPEECALLQDLVPHLRRAIRLYHGFAEIDLMQSATRQALDQVPLGVFIVRPDGHYVIGNRMAEQLAAAGSPMLISNGKVATTSTEVTRRLRMALTRVMSDPDAAPEALHLAAADGQPCRLLVAPLSEPVTGRTFVRHAGDLAVIYVNNPARSFDPPWERLQHMFGLFPSEAKLLARLAAGETVAEGLGRAWPDRRQRAAVPEERVQQDRDPQPKRIAAGRDAVAGVDGSRRGYCQTGITPNLNRS
;
A
#
# COMPACT_ATOMS: atom_id res chain seq x y z
N MET A 1 12.51 1.30 29.70
CA MET A 1 11.13 1.05 29.19
C MET A 1 10.62 2.16 28.27
N ILE A 2 10.40 3.41 28.70
CA ILE A 2 9.77 4.46 27.85
C ILE A 2 10.55 4.70 26.55
N ASP A 3 11.88 4.82 26.60
CA ASP A 3 12.70 4.97 25.39
C ASP A 3 12.54 3.79 24.44
N GLY A 4 12.52 2.55 24.97
CA GLY A 4 12.27 1.35 24.18
C GLY A 4 10.92 1.35 23.48
N ILE A 5 9.86 1.87 24.12
CA ILE A 5 8.53 2.01 23.53
C ILE A 5 8.57 2.93 22.27
N TYR A 6 9.31 4.05 22.36
CA TYR A 6 9.44 4.96 21.20
C TYR A 6 10.38 4.41 20.11
N GLU A 7 11.42 3.66 20.47
CA GLU A 7 12.26 2.96 19.48
C GLU A 7 11.46 1.90 18.72
N ALA A 8 10.56 1.19 19.41
CA ALA A 8 9.69 0.18 18.80
C ALA A 8 8.69 0.77 17.79
N ALA A 9 8.32 2.04 17.92
CA ALA A 9 7.44 2.72 16.97
C ALA A 9 8.02 2.73 15.53
N GLY A 10 9.34 2.82 15.39
CA GLY A 10 10.03 2.81 14.09
C GLY A 10 10.60 1.45 13.69
N ASN A 11 10.54 0.44 14.56
CA ASN A 11 11.16 -0.87 14.31
C ASN A 11 10.38 -2.00 15.00
N ALA A 12 9.62 -2.76 14.21
CA ALA A 12 8.78 -3.86 14.71
C ALA A 12 9.52 -4.88 15.59
N SER A 13 10.80 -5.16 15.33
CA SER A 13 11.59 -6.13 16.11
C SER A 13 11.86 -5.68 17.54
N ARG A 14 11.73 -4.40 17.84
CA ARG A 14 11.94 -3.85 19.18
C ARG A 14 10.76 -4.07 20.12
N TRP A 15 9.57 -4.30 19.60
CA TRP A 15 8.38 -4.56 20.42
C TRP A 15 8.56 -5.75 21.37
N GLN A 16 9.27 -6.80 20.94
CA GLN A 16 9.50 -7.96 21.80
C GLN A 16 10.23 -7.59 23.12
N GLY A 17 11.27 -6.75 23.02
CA GLY A 17 11.98 -6.27 24.23
C GLY A 17 11.13 -5.31 25.08
N VAL A 18 10.20 -4.57 24.50
CA VAL A 18 9.22 -3.76 25.24
C VAL A 18 8.25 -4.64 26.00
N LEU A 19 7.76 -5.70 25.37
CA LEU A 19 6.83 -6.65 25.98
C LEU A 19 7.49 -7.41 27.13
N GLU A 20 8.75 -7.83 26.98
CA GLU A 20 9.54 -8.43 28.05
C GLU A 20 9.64 -7.51 29.27
N GLN A 21 10.08 -6.26 29.07
CA GLN A 21 10.16 -5.27 30.15
C GLN A 21 8.81 -4.96 30.79
N ALA A 22 7.72 -4.98 30.00
CA ALA A 22 6.37 -4.78 30.52
C ALA A 22 5.89 -5.98 31.35
N ALA A 23 6.17 -7.21 30.91
CA ALA A 23 5.88 -8.40 31.68
C ALA A 23 6.62 -8.42 33.02
N ASP A 24 7.91 -8.12 32.99
CA ASP A 24 8.73 -8.01 34.23
C ASP A 24 8.18 -6.96 35.19
N LEU A 25 7.86 -5.76 34.69
CA LEU A 25 7.32 -4.66 35.48
C LEU A 25 5.98 -5.02 36.16
N LEU A 26 5.14 -5.74 35.42
CA LEU A 26 3.79 -6.12 35.87
C LEU A 26 3.80 -7.47 36.61
N GLY A 27 4.94 -8.16 36.74
CA GLY A 27 5.04 -9.50 37.31
C GLY A 27 4.19 -10.51 36.53
N ALA A 28 4.13 -10.40 35.23
CA ALA A 28 3.36 -11.27 34.34
C ALA A 28 4.30 -12.31 33.68
N GLU A 29 3.75 -13.47 33.32
CA GLU A 29 4.48 -14.51 32.58
C GLU A 29 4.57 -14.20 31.10
N SER A 30 3.51 -13.57 30.58
CA SER A 30 3.46 -13.20 29.19
C SER A 30 2.80 -11.85 28.99
N SER A 31 3.13 -11.22 27.89
CA SER A 31 2.51 -9.98 27.44
C SER A 31 2.38 -9.95 25.93
N GLN A 32 1.44 -9.16 25.46
CA GLN A 32 1.21 -9.03 24.01
C GLN A 32 0.67 -7.66 23.65
N ILE A 33 0.96 -7.26 22.43
CA ILE A 33 0.40 -6.07 21.79
C ILE A 33 -0.10 -6.47 20.41
N GLY A 34 -1.27 -5.98 20.04
CA GLY A 34 -1.87 -6.32 18.76
C GLY A 34 -2.80 -5.27 18.22
N HIS A 35 -3.16 -5.45 16.97
CA HIS A 35 -4.19 -4.69 16.29
C HIS A 35 -5.22 -5.64 15.70
N LEU A 36 -6.46 -5.41 16.07
CA LEU A 36 -7.61 -6.24 15.75
C LEU A 36 -8.57 -5.47 14.85
N SER A 37 -8.92 -6.05 13.70
CA SER A 37 -10.06 -5.63 12.91
C SER A 37 -11.35 -6.16 13.55
N LEU A 38 -12.27 -5.27 13.86
CA LEU A 38 -13.57 -5.63 14.46
C LEU A 38 -14.59 -6.13 13.41
N ALA A 39 -14.33 -5.82 12.13
CA ALA A 39 -15.23 -6.17 11.03
C ALA A 39 -15.18 -7.67 10.69
N ASP A 40 -13.98 -8.24 10.64
CA ASP A 40 -13.72 -9.63 10.30
C ASP A 40 -13.08 -10.45 11.42
N GLN A 41 -12.91 -9.84 12.60
CA GLN A 41 -12.33 -10.44 13.81
C GLN A 41 -10.92 -11.02 13.57
N THR A 42 -10.12 -10.34 12.73
CA THR A 42 -8.76 -10.77 12.40
C THR A 42 -7.71 -9.86 13.03
N PHE A 43 -6.57 -10.45 13.41
CA PHE A 43 -5.41 -9.67 13.82
C PHE A 43 -4.62 -9.22 12.60
N SER A 44 -4.46 -7.91 12.44
CA SER A 44 -3.54 -7.35 11.44
C SER A 44 -2.09 -7.55 11.86
N PHE A 45 -1.83 -7.51 13.16
CA PHE A 45 -0.60 -8.00 13.78
C PHE A 45 -0.86 -8.41 15.23
N LEU A 46 -0.03 -9.33 15.72
CA LEU A 46 0.02 -9.74 17.11
C LEU A 46 1.49 -10.06 17.44
N ILE A 47 2.05 -9.33 18.39
CA ILE A 47 3.43 -9.54 18.89
C ILE A 47 3.30 -9.99 20.34
N THR A 48 4.01 -11.07 20.70
CA THR A 48 3.90 -11.72 22.00
C THR A 48 5.28 -11.89 22.64
N TYR A 49 5.30 -11.91 23.97
CA TYR A 49 6.42 -12.31 24.81
C TYR A 49 5.95 -13.34 25.83
N GLY A 50 6.80 -14.31 26.15
CA GLY A 50 6.50 -15.39 27.10
C GLY A 50 5.58 -16.48 26.57
N GLN A 51 4.85 -16.22 25.50
CA GLN A 51 3.92 -17.15 24.86
C GLN A 51 4.01 -17.09 23.35
N THR A 52 3.88 -18.25 22.70
CA THR A 52 3.79 -18.37 21.25
C THR A 52 2.53 -19.12 20.88
N TYR A 53 1.70 -18.51 20.04
CA TYR A 53 0.46 -19.12 19.58
C TYR A 53 0.63 -19.71 18.18
N SER A 54 0.12 -20.93 17.97
CA SER A 54 -0.01 -21.49 16.62
C SER A 54 -1.11 -20.77 15.85
N GLU A 55 -1.05 -20.81 14.51
CA GLU A 55 -2.13 -20.26 13.68
C GLU A 55 -3.50 -20.89 13.98
N GLU A 56 -3.51 -22.18 14.35
CA GLU A 56 -4.74 -22.87 14.73
C GLU A 56 -5.31 -22.30 16.03
N ARG A 57 -4.46 -22.03 17.02
CA ARG A 57 -4.87 -21.44 18.30
C ARG A 57 -5.41 -20.02 18.10
N ILE A 58 -4.76 -19.22 17.26
CA ILE A 58 -5.24 -17.88 16.91
C ILE A 58 -6.63 -17.97 16.25
N ARG A 59 -6.83 -18.87 15.28
CA ARG A 59 -8.13 -19.07 14.64
C ARG A 59 -9.20 -19.53 15.64
N GLN A 60 -8.86 -20.42 16.55
CA GLN A 60 -9.78 -20.88 17.59
C GLN A 60 -10.23 -19.71 18.48
N TYR A 61 -9.30 -18.90 18.98
CA TYR A 61 -9.64 -17.71 19.75
C TYR A 61 -10.51 -16.73 18.94
N GLN A 62 -10.17 -16.46 17.69
CA GLN A 62 -10.93 -15.59 16.82
C GLN A 62 -12.39 -16.05 16.65
N SER A 63 -12.64 -17.35 16.55
CA SER A 63 -14.00 -17.88 16.43
C SER A 63 -14.85 -17.69 17.69
N MET A 64 -14.23 -17.51 18.85
CA MET A 64 -14.87 -17.33 20.17
C MET A 64 -14.77 -15.89 20.69
N MET A 65 -14.06 -15.01 19.98
CA MET A 65 -13.75 -13.66 20.44
C MET A 65 -14.99 -12.81 20.74
N GLY A 66 -16.08 -13.01 19.98
CA GLY A 66 -17.35 -12.33 20.23
C GLY A 66 -18.00 -12.64 21.56
N GLU A 67 -17.62 -13.75 22.19
CA GLU A 67 -18.12 -14.21 23.51
C GLU A 67 -17.20 -13.75 24.65
N ASP A 68 -16.07 -13.11 24.38
CA ASP A 68 -15.13 -12.66 25.41
C ASP A 68 -15.61 -11.37 26.09
N PRO A 69 -16.12 -11.43 27.32
CA PRO A 69 -16.63 -10.26 28.03
C PRO A 69 -15.54 -9.23 28.35
N ARG A 70 -14.26 -9.66 28.38
CA ARG A 70 -13.12 -8.78 28.65
C ARG A 70 -12.90 -7.81 27.48
N LEU A 71 -13.07 -8.26 26.23
CA LEU A 71 -13.00 -7.38 25.06
C LEU A 71 -14.12 -6.35 25.07
N ALA A 72 -15.35 -6.77 25.37
CA ALA A 72 -16.49 -5.88 25.48
C ALA A 72 -16.29 -4.81 26.57
N ALA A 73 -15.66 -5.17 27.70
CA ALA A 73 -15.37 -4.24 28.77
C ALA A 73 -14.25 -3.26 28.41
N LEU A 74 -13.18 -3.71 27.75
CA LEU A 74 -12.10 -2.86 27.27
C LEU A 74 -12.60 -1.84 26.24
N SER A 75 -13.54 -2.22 25.37
CA SER A 75 -14.17 -1.31 24.40
C SER A 75 -15.06 -0.24 25.06
N ARG A 76 -15.69 -0.54 26.20
CA ARG A 76 -16.50 0.45 26.91
C ARG A 76 -15.68 1.50 27.65
N LEU A 77 -14.46 1.17 28.04
CA LEU A 77 -13.57 2.04 28.80
C LEU A 77 -12.20 2.14 28.09
N PRO A 78 -12.16 2.74 26.87
CA PRO A 78 -10.93 2.86 26.12
C PRO A 78 -9.88 3.66 26.91
N PHE A 79 -8.62 3.27 26.74
CA PHE A 79 -7.44 3.90 27.35
C PHE A 79 -7.35 3.74 28.87
N ARG A 80 -8.18 2.91 29.46
CA ARG A 80 -8.15 2.59 30.88
C ARG A 80 -7.63 1.17 31.10
N ALA A 81 -6.58 1.04 31.91
CA ALA A 81 -6.07 -0.26 32.33
C ALA A 81 -7.08 -0.98 33.23
N MET A 82 -7.35 -2.25 32.94
CA MET A 82 -8.33 -3.06 33.65
C MET A 82 -7.82 -4.49 33.78
N HIS A 83 -8.06 -5.12 34.92
CA HIS A 83 -7.86 -6.55 35.10
C HIS A 83 -9.18 -7.32 34.98
N CYS A 84 -9.10 -8.61 34.61
CA CYS A 84 -10.29 -9.43 34.31
C CYS A 84 -11.32 -9.49 35.45
N ARG A 85 -10.90 -9.52 36.70
CA ARG A 85 -11.81 -9.53 37.85
C ARG A 85 -12.62 -8.24 38.09
N MET A 86 -12.33 -7.17 37.34
CA MET A 86 -13.21 -5.98 37.29
C MET A 86 -14.44 -6.20 36.39
N VAL A 87 -14.41 -7.24 35.57
CA VAL A 87 -15.39 -7.49 34.51
C VAL A 87 -16.24 -8.72 34.81
N LEU A 88 -15.63 -9.78 35.32
CA LEU A 88 -16.29 -11.07 35.62
C LEU A 88 -15.63 -11.74 36.86
N SER A 89 -16.39 -12.54 37.52
CA SER A 89 -15.90 -13.39 38.64
C SER A 89 -15.10 -14.57 38.08
N ASP A 90 -14.29 -15.21 38.96
CA ASP A 90 -13.54 -16.40 38.59
C ASP A 90 -14.50 -17.54 38.21
N GLU A 91 -15.66 -17.65 38.86
CA GLU A 91 -16.67 -18.67 38.58
C GLU A 91 -17.26 -18.49 37.16
N GLU A 92 -17.57 -17.25 36.77
CA GLU A 92 -18.05 -16.91 35.43
C GLU A 92 -16.96 -17.18 34.36
N LEU A 93 -15.70 -16.86 34.67
CA LEU A 93 -14.58 -17.11 33.75
C LEU A 93 -14.41 -18.62 33.54
N HIS A 94 -14.28 -19.40 34.62
CA HIS A 94 -14.05 -20.85 34.56
C HIS A 94 -15.21 -21.62 33.95
N GLY A 95 -16.44 -21.11 34.09
CA GLY A 95 -17.64 -21.64 33.45
C GLY A 95 -17.75 -21.39 31.96
N SER A 96 -16.94 -20.49 31.42
CA SER A 96 -17.00 -20.11 29.98
C SER A 96 -16.29 -21.13 29.09
N GLN A 97 -16.86 -21.38 27.91
CA GLN A 97 -16.24 -22.21 26.87
C GLN A 97 -14.89 -21.65 26.44
N LEU A 98 -14.78 -20.32 26.31
CA LEU A 98 -13.54 -19.64 25.99
C LEU A 98 -12.40 -19.98 26.95
N TYR A 99 -12.68 -19.99 28.25
CA TYR A 99 -11.67 -20.35 29.24
C TYR A 99 -11.24 -21.81 29.09
N GLN A 100 -12.19 -22.74 29.01
CA GLN A 100 -11.91 -24.17 28.94
C GLN A 100 -11.15 -24.56 27.66
N ASP A 101 -11.51 -24.00 26.52
CA ASP A 101 -10.96 -24.41 25.22
C ASP A 101 -9.71 -23.65 24.85
N VAL A 102 -9.55 -22.40 25.31
CA VAL A 102 -8.48 -21.51 24.87
C VAL A 102 -7.59 -21.03 26.01
N LEU A 103 -8.16 -20.37 27.03
CA LEU A 103 -7.34 -19.67 28.02
C LEU A 103 -6.62 -20.61 28.97
N ALA A 104 -7.32 -21.58 29.55
CA ALA A 104 -6.73 -22.54 30.49
C ALA A 104 -5.64 -23.41 29.84
N PRO A 105 -5.83 -23.98 28.63
CA PRO A 105 -4.78 -24.71 27.95
C PRO A 105 -3.55 -23.86 27.61
N ASP A 106 -3.72 -22.53 27.45
CA ASP A 106 -2.62 -21.58 27.22
C ASP A 106 -2.05 -21.02 28.53
N GLY A 107 -2.50 -21.50 29.70
CA GLY A 107 -2.03 -21.03 31.03
C GLY A 107 -2.48 -19.61 31.38
N ILE A 108 -3.51 -19.09 30.73
CA ILE A 108 -4.02 -17.73 30.94
C ILE A 108 -5.15 -17.78 31.98
N GLU A 109 -4.84 -17.43 33.20
CA GLU A 109 -5.82 -17.29 34.26
C GLU A 109 -6.23 -15.85 34.48
N TYR A 110 -5.25 -14.98 34.71
CA TYR A 110 -5.48 -13.57 34.97
C TYR A 110 -4.98 -12.73 33.83
N THR A 111 -5.81 -11.78 33.40
CA THR A 111 -5.48 -10.82 32.35
C THR A 111 -5.57 -9.41 32.88
N LEU A 112 -4.54 -8.62 32.62
CA LEU A 112 -4.51 -7.17 32.74
C LEU A 112 -4.41 -6.58 31.31
N GLY A 113 -5.30 -5.68 30.94
CA GLY A 113 -5.33 -5.17 29.57
C GLY A 113 -5.77 -3.72 29.44
N VAL A 114 -5.51 -3.15 28.27
CA VAL A 114 -5.93 -1.80 27.89
C VAL A 114 -6.09 -1.69 26.38
N ASN A 115 -7.15 -1.02 25.92
CA ASN A 115 -7.25 -0.58 24.53
C ASN A 115 -6.44 0.70 24.33
N LEU A 116 -5.52 0.69 23.37
CA LEU A 116 -4.57 1.78 23.09
C LEU A 116 -5.05 2.72 21.99
N VAL A 117 -5.70 2.18 20.97
CA VAL A 117 -6.30 2.90 19.85
C VAL A 117 -7.67 2.32 19.63
N GLU A 118 -8.65 3.16 19.44
CA GLU A 118 -10.02 2.78 19.13
C GLU A 118 -10.47 3.57 17.90
N GLU A 119 -10.82 2.83 16.87
CA GLU A 119 -11.36 3.31 15.62
C GLU A 119 -12.70 2.64 15.38
N GLU A 120 -13.51 3.15 14.47
CA GLU A 120 -14.85 2.61 14.19
C GLU A 120 -14.84 1.10 13.88
N LYS A 121 -13.78 0.62 13.22
CA LYS A 121 -13.68 -0.77 12.73
C LYS A 121 -12.47 -1.53 13.23
N SER A 122 -11.66 -0.95 14.09
CA SER A 122 -10.44 -1.58 14.58
C SER A 122 -10.04 -1.09 15.97
N THR A 123 -9.25 -1.87 16.66
CA THR A 123 -8.68 -1.50 17.95
C THR A 123 -7.26 -2.03 18.09
N SER A 124 -6.40 -1.26 18.74
CA SER A 124 -5.11 -1.77 19.21
C SER A 124 -5.17 -1.96 20.71
N PHE A 125 -4.55 -3.02 21.19
CA PHE A 125 -4.59 -3.39 22.60
C PHE A 125 -3.21 -3.81 23.11
N PHE A 126 -3.04 -3.73 24.42
CA PHE A 126 -1.97 -4.39 25.16
C PHE A 126 -2.62 -5.26 26.24
N THR A 127 -2.09 -6.48 26.42
CA THR A 127 -2.47 -7.36 27.54
C THR A 127 -1.24 -8.04 28.15
N ALA A 128 -1.34 -8.32 29.46
CA ALA A 128 -0.39 -9.11 30.22
C ALA A 128 -1.15 -10.23 30.92
N HIS A 129 -0.52 -11.39 31.08
CA HIS A 129 -1.16 -12.58 31.57
C HIS A 129 -0.36 -13.22 32.73
N ARG A 130 -1.09 -13.80 33.68
CA ARG A 130 -0.56 -14.64 34.73
C ARG A 130 -1.26 -15.99 34.70
N ASP A 131 -0.58 -17.01 35.18
CA ASP A 131 -1.16 -18.34 35.37
C ASP A 131 -1.93 -18.47 36.68
N ILE A 132 -2.50 -19.65 36.93
CA ILE A 132 -3.29 -19.97 38.16
C ILE A 132 -2.44 -20.00 39.42
N HIS A 133 -1.11 -20.14 39.32
CA HIS A 133 -0.21 -20.23 40.48
C HIS A 133 0.25 -18.86 40.96
N GLN A 134 -0.01 -17.82 40.18
CA GLN A 134 0.32 -16.45 40.52
C GLN A 134 -0.88 -15.73 41.17
N PRO A 135 -0.65 -14.67 41.93
CA PRO A 135 -1.74 -13.86 42.46
C PRO A 135 -2.43 -13.08 41.32
N PRO A 136 -3.73 -12.81 41.40
CA PRO A 136 -4.42 -11.99 40.42
C PRO A 136 -3.83 -10.57 40.35
N PHE A 137 -3.97 -9.93 39.21
CA PHE A 137 -3.65 -8.51 39.07
C PHE A 137 -4.58 -7.64 39.93
N GLY A 138 -4.03 -6.57 40.47
CA GLY A 138 -4.73 -5.64 41.34
C GLY A 138 -4.61 -4.19 40.91
N PRO A 139 -5.02 -3.25 41.77
CA PRO A 139 -4.98 -1.83 41.52
C PRO A 139 -3.55 -1.28 41.26
N GLU A 140 -2.53 -1.89 41.87
CA GLU A 140 -1.13 -1.47 41.71
C GLU A 140 -0.65 -1.69 40.28
N GLU A 141 -0.86 -2.89 39.72
CA GLU A 141 -0.47 -3.20 38.34
C GLU A 141 -1.34 -2.41 37.33
N CYS A 142 -2.62 -2.18 37.65
CA CYS A 142 -3.43 -1.26 36.83
C CYS A 142 -2.85 0.16 36.79
N ALA A 143 -2.36 0.68 37.92
CA ALA A 143 -1.74 2.00 37.96
C ALA A 143 -0.42 2.04 37.18
N LEU A 144 0.44 1.01 37.34
CA LEU A 144 1.69 0.88 36.58
C LEU A 144 1.43 0.82 35.07
N LEU A 145 0.47 0.02 34.63
CA LEU A 145 0.10 -0.04 33.22
C LEU A 145 -0.49 1.29 32.76
N GLN A 146 -1.34 1.95 33.58
CA GLN A 146 -1.97 3.21 33.24
C GLN A 146 -0.94 4.33 32.98
N ASP A 147 0.19 4.34 33.69
CA ASP A 147 1.28 5.28 33.47
C ASP A 147 1.97 5.06 32.11
N LEU A 148 1.97 3.82 31.60
CA LEU A 148 2.52 3.48 30.30
C LEU A 148 1.56 3.78 29.13
N VAL A 149 0.25 3.84 29.37
CA VAL A 149 -0.78 4.02 28.34
C VAL A 149 -0.51 5.19 27.42
N PRO A 150 -0.19 6.41 27.87
CA PRO A 150 0.07 7.55 26.97
C PRO A 150 1.24 7.30 26.01
N HIS A 151 2.28 6.59 26.47
CA HIS A 151 3.47 6.27 25.70
C HIS A 151 3.18 5.16 24.69
N LEU A 152 2.55 4.05 25.11
CA LEU A 152 2.13 2.95 24.23
C LEU A 152 1.18 3.45 23.13
N ARG A 153 0.19 4.27 23.48
CA ARG A 153 -0.74 4.89 22.52
C ARG A 153 -0.04 5.72 21.46
N ARG A 154 0.94 6.54 21.87
CA ARG A 154 1.70 7.36 20.91
C ARG A 154 2.57 6.50 20.02
N ALA A 155 3.25 5.52 20.59
CA ALA A 155 4.15 4.64 19.84
C ALA A 155 3.38 3.77 18.84
N ILE A 156 2.22 3.20 19.24
CA ILE A 156 1.43 2.36 18.33
C ILE A 156 0.83 3.16 17.18
N ARG A 157 0.41 4.40 17.40
CA ARG A 157 -0.03 5.29 16.31
C ARG A 157 1.07 5.61 15.32
N LEU A 158 2.29 5.86 15.82
CA LEU A 158 3.46 6.06 14.97
C LEU A 158 3.79 4.80 14.18
N TYR A 159 3.74 3.64 14.83
CA TYR A 159 3.95 2.35 14.18
C TYR A 159 2.96 2.10 13.04
N HIS A 160 1.67 2.35 13.26
CA HIS A 160 0.65 2.26 12.19
C HIS A 160 0.94 3.24 11.05
N GLY A 161 1.27 4.48 11.38
CA GLY A 161 1.60 5.48 10.35
C GLY A 161 2.81 5.08 9.50
N PHE A 162 3.86 4.53 10.09
CA PHE A 162 5.01 4.00 9.35
C PHE A 162 4.64 2.77 8.51
N ALA A 163 3.86 1.84 9.06
CA ALA A 163 3.41 0.65 8.32
C ALA A 163 2.54 1.02 7.10
N GLU A 164 1.70 2.04 7.21
CA GLU A 164 0.89 2.55 6.09
C GLU A 164 1.78 3.20 5.01
N ILE A 165 2.78 3.98 5.41
CA ILE A 165 3.75 4.58 4.47
C ILE A 165 4.53 3.47 3.75
N ASP A 166 5.02 2.46 4.47
CA ASP A 166 5.77 1.33 3.89
C ASP A 166 4.89 0.53 2.92
N LEU A 167 3.64 0.29 3.26
CA LEU A 167 2.67 -0.37 2.38
C LEU A 167 2.45 0.45 1.10
N MET A 168 2.23 1.77 1.23
CA MET A 168 2.01 2.66 0.10
C MET A 168 3.26 2.74 -0.79
N GLN A 169 4.46 2.81 -0.21
CA GLN A 169 5.72 2.76 -0.96
C GLN A 169 5.87 1.43 -1.72
N SER A 170 5.59 0.30 -1.06
CA SER A 170 5.67 -1.02 -1.68
C SER A 170 4.67 -1.18 -2.83
N ALA A 171 3.43 -0.75 -2.63
CA ALA A 171 2.40 -0.78 -3.66
C ALA A 171 2.74 0.13 -4.85
N THR A 172 3.26 1.33 -4.59
CA THR A 172 3.72 2.26 -5.63
C THR A 172 4.88 1.67 -6.43
N ARG A 173 5.86 1.06 -5.75
CA ARG A 173 6.98 0.38 -6.40
C ARG A 173 6.51 -0.78 -7.27
N GLN A 174 5.62 -1.62 -6.77
CA GLN A 174 5.03 -2.72 -7.53
C GLN A 174 4.27 -2.21 -8.76
N ALA A 175 3.50 -1.13 -8.63
CA ALA A 175 2.80 -0.52 -9.77
C ALA A 175 3.79 0.00 -10.82
N LEU A 176 4.87 0.67 -10.42
CA LEU A 176 5.93 1.12 -11.32
C LEU A 176 6.65 -0.05 -12.01
N ASP A 177 6.81 -1.20 -11.33
CA ASP A 177 7.43 -2.39 -11.89
C ASP A 177 6.58 -3.06 -13.00
N GLN A 178 5.26 -2.77 -13.05
CA GLN A 178 4.39 -3.21 -14.14
C GLN A 178 4.56 -2.36 -15.41
N VAL A 179 5.18 -1.17 -15.31
CA VAL A 179 5.41 -0.31 -16.46
C VAL A 179 6.54 -0.90 -17.31
N PRO A 180 6.34 -1.13 -18.62
CA PRO A 180 7.34 -1.75 -19.50
C PRO A 180 8.42 -0.76 -19.94
N LEU A 181 8.72 0.23 -19.12
CA LEU A 181 9.74 1.25 -19.31
C LEU A 181 10.67 1.29 -18.10
N GLY A 182 11.94 1.57 -18.33
CA GLY A 182 12.83 1.95 -17.23
C GLY A 182 12.44 3.34 -16.72
N VAL A 183 12.07 3.43 -15.44
CA VAL A 183 11.71 4.71 -14.79
C VAL A 183 12.81 5.06 -13.81
N PHE A 184 13.53 6.15 -14.06
CA PHE A 184 14.56 6.68 -13.16
C PHE A 184 14.08 8.00 -12.59
N ILE A 185 14.01 8.12 -11.27
CA ILE A 185 13.79 9.39 -10.57
C ILE A 185 15.13 9.92 -10.14
N VAL A 186 15.40 11.16 -10.51
CA VAL A 186 16.71 11.80 -10.34
C VAL A 186 16.58 13.21 -9.79
N ARG A 187 17.65 13.69 -9.15
CA ARG A 187 17.81 15.12 -8.79
C ARG A 187 18.23 15.96 -10.00
N PRO A 188 18.12 17.29 -9.94
CA PRO A 188 18.51 18.18 -11.03
C PRO A 188 19.94 18.00 -11.54
N ASP A 189 20.85 17.63 -10.63
CA ASP A 189 22.26 17.38 -10.95
C ASP A 189 22.53 15.97 -11.49
N GLY A 190 21.46 15.18 -11.72
CA GLY A 190 21.49 13.83 -12.24
C GLY A 190 21.72 12.73 -11.20
N HIS A 191 21.77 13.05 -9.87
CA HIS A 191 21.85 12.02 -8.85
C HIS A 191 20.62 11.12 -8.86
N TYR A 192 20.86 9.81 -8.94
CA TYR A 192 19.83 8.77 -8.88
C TYR A 192 19.21 8.72 -7.48
N VAL A 193 17.89 8.75 -7.40
CA VAL A 193 17.13 8.65 -6.16
C VAL A 193 16.51 7.27 -6.04
N ILE A 194 15.71 6.87 -7.02
CA ILE A 194 15.03 5.58 -7.06
C ILE A 194 14.64 5.25 -8.51
N GLY A 195 14.44 3.98 -8.80
CA GLY A 195 13.89 3.52 -10.09
C GLY A 195 13.10 2.24 -9.92
N ASN A 196 12.36 1.88 -10.96
CA ASN A 196 11.68 0.61 -11.03
C ASN A 196 12.67 -0.52 -11.38
N ARG A 197 12.20 -1.77 -11.27
CA ARG A 197 13.00 -2.97 -11.58
C ARG A 197 13.63 -2.92 -12.97
N MET A 198 12.93 -2.38 -13.98
CA MET A 198 13.45 -2.21 -15.33
C MET A 198 14.64 -1.23 -15.37
N ALA A 199 14.53 -0.10 -14.67
CA ALA A 199 15.63 0.87 -14.57
C ALA A 199 16.87 0.27 -13.90
N GLU A 200 16.68 -0.50 -12.82
CA GLU A 200 17.77 -1.19 -12.13
C GLU A 200 18.46 -2.21 -13.04
N GLN A 201 17.68 -2.96 -13.83
CA GLN A 201 18.22 -3.92 -14.81
C GLN A 201 18.99 -3.23 -15.94
N LEU A 202 18.49 -2.12 -16.48
CA LEU A 202 19.20 -1.33 -17.50
C LEU A 202 20.51 -0.77 -16.94
N ALA A 203 20.48 -0.23 -15.73
CA ALA A 203 21.66 0.29 -15.07
C ALA A 203 22.72 -0.79 -14.78
N ALA A 204 22.29 -1.97 -14.33
CA ALA A 204 23.16 -3.13 -14.09
C ALA A 204 23.79 -3.68 -15.38
N ALA A 205 23.02 -3.69 -16.48
CA ALA A 205 23.53 -4.07 -17.81
C ALA A 205 24.47 -3.02 -18.39
N GLY A 206 24.49 -1.80 -17.84
CA GLY A 206 25.33 -0.71 -18.32
C GLY A 206 24.94 -0.16 -19.69
N SER A 207 23.78 -0.53 -20.21
CA SER A 207 23.29 -0.08 -21.52
C SER A 207 21.76 -0.15 -21.59
N PRO A 208 21.10 0.88 -22.15
CA PRO A 208 21.65 2.16 -22.64
C PRO A 208 21.97 3.16 -21.53
N MET A 209 21.54 2.86 -20.30
CA MET A 209 21.73 3.67 -19.09
C MET A 209 22.71 3.01 -18.13
N LEU A 210 23.42 3.82 -17.39
CA LEU A 210 24.30 3.37 -16.29
C LEU A 210 24.24 4.35 -15.12
N ILE A 211 24.61 3.89 -13.94
CA ILE A 211 24.80 4.76 -12.77
C ILE A 211 26.29 4.80 -12.46
N SER A 212 26.88 5.99 -12.55
CA SER A 212 28.28 6.24 -12.26
C SER A 212 28.42 7.33 -11.20
N ASN A 213 29.11 7.02 -10.11
CA ASN A 213 29.28 7.93 -8.97
C ASN A 213 27.93 8.47 -8.43
N GLY A 214 26.92 7.60 -8.38
CA GLY A 214 25.58 7.95 -7.93
C GLY A 214 24.76 8.77 -8.92
N LYS A 215 25.28 9.06 -10.12
CA LYS A 215 24.59 9.84 -11.16
C LYS A 215 24.22 8.98 -12.36
N VAL A 216 23.05 9.26 -12.93
CA VAL A 216 22.66 8.65 -14.20
C VAL A 216 23.51 9.16 -15.35
N ALA A 217 23.92 8.24 -16.21
CA ALA A 217 24.66 8.51 -17.42
C ALA A 217 24.22 7.54 -18.53
N THR A 218 24.70 7.77 -19.74
CA THR A 218 24.51 6.86 -20.86
C THR A 218 25.86 6.33 -21.34
N THR A 219 25.85 5.31 -22.19
CA THR A 219 27.06 4.77 -22.83
C THR A 219 27.77 5.80 -23.73
N SER A 220 27.08 6.87 -24.15
CA SER A 220 27.65 7.95 -24.95
C SER A 220 27.84 9.21 -24.09
N THR A 221 29.07 9.74 -24.08
CA THR A 221 29.40 11.00 -23.38
C THR A 221 28.58 12.18 -23.94
N GLU A 222 28.36 12.24 -25.25
CA GLU A 222 27.56 13.28 -25.89
C GLU A 222 26.09 13.21 -25.48
N VAL A 223 25.50 12.00 -25.45
CA VAL A 223 24.11 11.83 -25.00
C VAL A 223 23.98 12.12 -23.49
N THR A 224 24.97 11.75 -22.69
CA THR A 224 25.00 12.09 -21.24
C THR A 224 25.03 13.60 -21.05
N ARG A 225 25.82 14.34 -21.88
CA ARG A 225 25.83 15.82 -21.83
C ARG A 225 24.46 16.39 -22.18
N ARG A 226 23.82 15.89 -23.24
CA ARG A 226 22.47 16.30 -23.65
C ARG A 226 21.43 15.97 -22.57
N LEU A 227 21.52 14.81 -21.93
CA LEU A 227 20.66 14.42 -20.83
C LEU A 227 20.76 15.42 -19.66
N ARG A 228 21.98 15.83 -19.28
CA ARG A 228 22.18 16.85 -18.24
C ARG A 228 21.58 18.21 -18.62
N MET A 229 21.72 18.61 -19.88
CA MET A 229 21.10 19.86 -20.39
C MET A 229 19.56 19.76 -20.34
N ALA A 230 18.99 18.62 -20.73
CA ALA A 230 17.55 18.37 -20.68
C ALA A 230 17.04 18.43 -19.23
N LEU A 231 17.74 17.78 -18.29
CA LEU A 231 17.40 17.86 -16.86
C LEU A 231 17.42 19.31 -16.36
N THR A 232 18.47 20.07 -16.67
CA THR A 232 18.56 21.49 -16.27
C THR A 232 17.38 22.30 -16.83
N ARG A 233 17.03 22.10 -18.12
CA ARG A 233 15.96 22.84 -18.78
C ARG A 233 14.60 22.52 -18.18
N VAL A 234 14.28 21.23 -18.07
CA VAL A 234 13.01 20.76 -17.52
C VAL A 234 12.80 21.18 -16.06
N MET A 235 13.89 21.29 -15.30
CA MET A 235 13.83 21.70 -13.89
C MET A 235 13.81 23.22 -13.70
N SER A 236 14.19 23.99 -14.73
CA SER A 236 14.15 25.47 -14.67
C SER A 236 12.74 26.03 -14.90
N ASP A 237 11.86 25.24 -15.50
CA ASP A 237 10.48 25.62 -15.79
C ASP A 237 9.54 24.45 -15.45
N PRO A 238 8.72 24.57 -14.39
CA PRO A 238 7.77 23.52 -13.99
C PRO A 238 6.74 23.16 -15.06
N ASP A 239 6.46 24.10 -15.98
CA ASP A 239 5.54 23.92 -17.10
C ASP A 239 6.27 23.47 -18.39
N ALA A 240 7.58 23.18 -18.31
CA ALA A 240 8.36 22.74 -19.47
C ALA A 240 7.79 21.44 -20.04
N ALA A 241 7.64 21.41 -21.35
CA ALA A 241 7.27 20.19 -22.06
C ALA A 241 8.36 19.12 -21.86
N PRO A 242 7.97 17.84 -21.71
CA PRO A 242 8.93 16.74 -21.65
C PRO A 242 9.89 16.73 -22.84
N GLU A 243 11.18 16.50 -22.59
CA GLU A 243 12.21 16.48 -23.62
C GLU A 243 12.58 15.04 -24.02
N ALA A 244 12.49 14.74 -25.31
CA ALA A 244 12.83 13.43 -25.87
C ALA A 244 14.28 13.42 -26.37
N LEU A 245 15.03 12.39 -25.96
CA LEU A 245 16.40 12.12 -26.42
C LEU A 245 16.45 10.76 -27.10
N HIS A 246 17.26 10.66 -28.15
CA HIS A 246 17.48 9.42 -28.90
C HIS A 246 18.92 8.96 -28.69
N LEU A 247 19.08 7.68 -28.40
CA LEU A 247 20.37 7.00 -28.32
C LEU A 247 20.27 5.58 -28.88
N ALA A 248 21.40 4.97 -29.15
CA ALA A 248 21.47 3.55 -29.47
C ALA A 248 21.88 2.74 -28.23
N ALA A 249 21.25 1.62 -28.00
CA ALA A 249 21.71 0.63 -27.05
C ALA A 249 23.00 -0.03 -27.55
N ALA A 250 23.67 -0.83 -26.71
CA ALA A 250 24.94 -1.47 -27.07
C ALA A 250 24.83 -2.43 -28.28
N ASP A 251 23.65 -3.00 -28.49
CA ASP A 251 23.30 -3.85 -29.63
C ASP A 251 22.89 -3.08 -30.90
N GLY A 252 23.02 -1.74 -30.89
CA GLY A 252 22.65 -0.85 -31.98
C GLY A 252 21.15 -0.55 -32.11
N GLN A 253 20.32 -1.12 -31.26
CA GLN A 253 18.88 -0.85 -31.29
C GLN A 253 18.57 0.59 -30.85
N PRO A 254 17.59 1.28 -31.51
CA PRO A 254 17.21 2.63 -31.15
C PRO A 254 16.51 2.65 -29.78
N CYS A 255 17.04 3.43 -28.87
CA CYS A 255 16.45 3.66 -27.56
C CYS A 255 15.99 5.12 -27.45
N ARG A 256 14.89 5.32 -26.74
CA ARG A 256 14.33 6.66 -26.51
C ARG A 256 14.28 6.94 -25.03
N LEU A 257 14.73 8.14 -24.65
CA LEU A 257 14.53 8.67 -23.31
C LEU A 257 13.53 9.82 -23.38
N LEU A 258 12.68 9.91 -22.39
CA LEU A 258 11.82 11.06 -22.16
C LEU A 258 12.16 11.60 -20.77
N VAL A 259 12.54 12.88 -20.70
CA VAL A 259 12.83 13.59 -19.47
C VAL A 259 11.67 14.52 -19.17
N ALA A 260 11.09 14.41 -17.99
CA ALA A 260 9.97 15.23 -17.55
C ALA A 260 10.17 15.73 -16.12
N PRO A 261 9.63 16.90 -15.74
CA PRO A 261 9.65 17.35 -14.36
C PRO A 261 8.72 16.46 -13.54
N LEU A 262 9.11 16.18 -12.30
CA LEU A 262 8.24 15.57 -11.29
C LEU A 262 7.85 16.68 -10.31
N SER A 263 6.85 17.49 -10.71
CA SER A 263 6.37 18.60 -9.91
C SER A 263 5.33 18.09 -8.92
N GLU A 264 5.57 18.24 -7.61
CA GLU A 264 4.48 18.20 -6.64
C GLU A 264 3.79 19.56 -6.60
N PRO A 265 2.46 19.60 -6.57
CA PRO A 265 1.75 20.82 -6.18
C PRO A 265 2.19 21.17 -4.76
N VAL A 266 2.74 22.37 -4.58
CA VAL A 266 3.17 22.89 -3.27
C VAL A 266 1.94 23.01 -2.38
N THR A 267 1.57 21.91 -1.73
CA THR A 267 0.63 21.93 -0.61
C THR A 267 1.42 22.38 0.62
N GLY A 268 1.17 23.62 1.07
CA GLY A 268 1.94 24.40 2.03
C GLY A 268 2.12 23.82 3.43
N ARG A 269 2.47 22.56 3.58
CA ARG A 269 2.66 21.88 4.88
C ARG A 269 4.01 21.20 5.10
N THR A 270 4.98 21.33 4.21
CA THR A 270 6.26 20.65 4.39
C THR A 270 7.37 21.67 4.65
N PHE A 271 7.91 21.68 5.86
CA PHE A 271 9.14 22.40 6.22
C PHE A 271 10.40 21.79 5.56
N VAL A 272 10.27 20.73 4.78
CA VAL A 272 11.37 20.05 4.08
C VAL A 272 11.25 20.32 2.59
N ARG A 273 11.99 21.29 2.11
CA ARG A 273 12.20 21.62 0.68
C ARG A 273 13.00 20.52 -0.04
N HIS A 274 12.47 19.29 -0.16
CA HIS A 274 13.22 18.25 -0.87
C HIS A 274 12.41 17.53 -1.96
N ALA A 275 11.10 17.74 -2.04
CA ALA A 275 10.25 17.12 -3.04
C ALA A 275 10.09 17.98 -4.34
N GLY A 276 10.45 19.29 -4.29
CA GLY A 276 10.22 20.20 -5.41
C GLY A 276 11.22 20.10 -6.58
N ASP A 277 12.29 19.31 -6.44
CA ASP A 277 13.38 19.31 -7.40
C ASP A 277 13.71 17.89 -7.89
N LEU A 278 12.73 17.16 -8.39
CA LEU A 278 12.93 15.84 -8.98
C LEU A 278 12.54 15.83 -10.46
N ALA A 279 13.23 15.04 -11.25
CA ALA A 279 12.85 14.73 -12.62
C ALA A 279 12.67 13.22 -12.78
N VAL A 280 11.84 12.84 -13.72
CA VAL A 280 11.68 11.46 -14.15
C VAL A 280 12.27 11.28 -15.54
N ILE A 281 13.02 10.20 -15.71
CA ILE A 281 13.56 9.77 -17.01
C ILE A 281 12.91 8.43 -17.34
N TYR A 282 12.10 8.41 -18.38
CA TYR A 282 11.56 7.18 -18.95
C TYR A 282 12.51 6.66 -20.02
N VAL A 283 12.83 5.37 -19.97
CA VAL A 283 13.73 4.72 -20.93
C VAL A 283 13.01 3.54 -21.55
N ASN A 284 12.81 3.62 -22.86
CA ASN A 284 12.32 2.46 -23.60
C ASN A 284 13.48 1.44 -23.78
N ASN A 285 13.26 0.18 -23.41
CA ASN A 285 14.20 -0.91 -23.68
C ASN A 285 13.80 -1.66 -24.94
N PRO A 286 14.50 -1.44 -26.07
CA PRO A 286 14.14 -2.12 -27.31
C PRO A 286 14.37 -3.63 -27.29
N ALA A 287 15.25 -4.12 -26.42
CA ALA A 287 15.50 -5.56 -26.25
C ALA A 287 14.37 -6.31 -25.53
N ARG A 288 13.46 -5.58 -24.90
CA ARG A 288 12.24 -6.14 -24.32
C ARG A 288 11.04 -5.57 -25.07
N SER A 289 10.60 -6.30 -26.09
CA SER A 289 9.28 -6.05 -26.67
C SER A 289 8.25 -6.22 -25.55
N PHE A 290 7.39 -5.23 -25.38
CA PHE A 290 6.17 -5.37 -24.61
C PHE A 290 5.33 -6.39 -25.38
N ASP A 291 5.33 -7.64 -24.91
CA ASP A 291 4.49 -8.72 -25.45
C ASP A 291 3.30 -8.89 -24.47
N PRO A 292 2.25 -8.09 -24.62
CA PRO A 292 1.09 -8.21 -23.77
C PRO A 292 0.45 -9.57 -24.06
N PRO A 293 0.03 -10.32 -23.01
CA PRO A 293 -0.69 -11.57 -23.24
C PRO A 293 -1.92 -11.27 -24.10
N TRP A 294 -1.94 -11.80 -25.31
CA TRP A 294 -2.99 -11.52 -26.30
C TRP A 294 -4.38 -11.87 -25.78
N GLU A 295 -4.50 -12.85 -24.84
CA GLU A 295 -5.74 -13.21 -24.16
C GLU A 295 -6.31 -12.03 -23.36
N ARG A 296 -5.45 -11.25 -22.69
CA ARG A 296 -5.87 -10.05 -21.96
C ARG A 296 -6.36 -8.94 -22.90
N LEU A 297 -5.67 -8.74 -24.02
CA LEU A 297 -6.08 -7.79 -25.04
C LEU A 297 -7.42 -8.20 -25.65
N GLN A 298 -7.61 -9.51 -25.90
CA GLN A 298 -8.88 -10.04 -26.38
C GLN A 298 -10.04 -9.69 -25.42
N HIS A 299 -9.88 -9.96 -24.13
CA HIS A 299 -10.91 -9.66 -23.14
C HIS A 299 -11.14 -8.15 -22.95
N MET A 300 -10.07 -7.36 -22.91
CA MET A 300 -10.15 -5.91 -22.66
C MET A 300 -10.85 -5.16 -23.79
N PHE A 301 -10.58 -5.55 -25.03
CA PHE A 301 -11.09 -4.85 -26.23
C PHE A 301 -12.17 -5.62 -27.00
N GLY A 302 -12.58 -6.80 -26.53
CA GLY A 302 -13.56 -7.63 -27.21
C GLY A 302 -13.12 -8.11 -28.60
N LEU A 303 -11.81 -8.31 -28.80
CA LEU A 303 -11.22 -8.68 -30.08
C LEU A 303 -11.35 -10.17 -30.37
N PHE A 304 -11.34 -10.54 -31.65
CA PHE A 304 -11.13 -11.93 -32.03
C PHE A 304 -9.69 -12.36 -31.69
N PRO A 305 -9.42 -13.66 -31.42
CA PRO A 305 -8.09 -14.14 -31.06
C PRO A 305 -6.98 -13.73 -32.04
N SER A 306 -7.29 -13.69 -33.34
CA SER A 306 -6.39 -13.27 -34.39
C SER A 306 -6.07 -11.77 -34.34
N GLU A 307 -7.08 -10.94 -34.06
CA GLU A 307 -6.92 -9.49 -33.90
C GLU A 307 -6.12 -9.14 -32.65
N ALA A 308 -6.40 -9.84 -31.54
CA ALA A 308 -5.67 -9.68 -30.30
C ALA A 308 -4.19 -10.07 -30.44
N LYS A 309 -3.88 -11.14 -31.16
CA LYS A 309 -2.51 -11.56 -31.50
C LYS A 309 -1.81 -10.53 -32.38
N LEU A 310 -2.50 -9.97 -33.38
CA LEU A 310 -1.94 -8.91 -34.21
C LEU A 310 -1.66 -7.66 -33.36
N LEU A 311 -2.62 -7.25 -32.54
CA LEU A 311 -2.45 -6.09 -31.65
C LEU A 311 -1.28 -6.30 -30.68
N ALA A 312 -1.13 -7.49 -30.09
CA ALA A 312 0.02 -7.83 -29.26
C ALA A 312 1.36 -7.66 -30.01
N ARG A 313 1.44 -8.12 -31.24
CA ARG A 313 2.63 -8.00 -32.11
C ARG A 313 2.93 -6.54 -32.45
N LEU A 314 1.92 -5.76 -32.81
CA LEU A 314 2.08 -4.33 -33.08
C LEU A 314 2.54 -3.58 -31.83
N ALA A 315 1.98 -3.92 -30.65
CA ALA A 315 2.42 -3.38 -29.37
C ALA A 315 3.86 -3.78 -29.02
N ALA A 316 4.30 -4.94 -29.48
CA ALA A 316 5.69 -5.41 -29.37
C ALA A 316 6.65 -4.67 -30.33
N GLY A 317 6.13 -3.78 -31.20
CA GLY A 317 6.92 -2.95 -32.12
C GLY A 317 7.13 -3.58 -33.49
N GLU A 318 6.47 -4.69 -33.79
CA GLU A 318 6.50 -5.28 -35.14
C GLU A 318 5.73 -4.39 -36.13
N THR A 319 6.16 -4.36 -37.39
CA THR A 319 5.41 -3.72 -38.46
C THR A 319 4.13 -4.50 -38.77
N VAL A 320 3.12 -3.82 -39.34
CA VAL A 320 1.87 -4.48 -39.76
C VAL A 320 2.13 -5.69 -40.66
N ALA A 321 3.10 -5.58 -41.57
CA ALA A 321 3.46 -6.68 -42.48
C ALA A 321 4.06 -7.88 -41.76
N GLU A 322 4.92 -7.66 -40.78
CA GLU A 322 5.53 -8.72 -39.95
C GLU A 322 4.50 -9.35 -39.02
N GLY A 323 3.70 -8.53 -38.34
CA GLY A 323 2.64 -8.99 -37.44
C GLY A 323 1.58 -9.80 -38.16
N LEU A 324 1.12 -9.38 -39.34
CA LEU A 324 0.21 -10.15 -40.20
C LEU A 324 0.83 -11.46 -40.64
N GLY A 325 2.14 -11.47 -40.99
CA GLY A 325 2.83 -12.67 -41.44
C GLY A 325 2.86 -13.78 -40.39
N ARG A 326 2.97 -13.42 -39.12
CA ARG A 326 3.03 -14.37 -37.97
C ARG A 326 1.66 -14.66 -37.36
N ALA A 327 0.73 -13.68 -37.35
CA ALA A 327 -0.63 -13.88 -36.86
C ALA A 327 -1.47 -14.75 -37.78
N TRP A 328 -1.21 -14.68 -39.09
CA TRP A 328 -1.88 -15.46 -40.14
C TRP A 328 -0.84 -16.07 -41.10
N PRO A 329 -0.33 -17.25 -40.78
CA PRO A 329 0.66 -17.92 -41.66
C PRO A 329 0.06 -18.35 -43.01
N ASP A 330 -1.25 -18.50 -43.08
CA ASP A 330 -1.95 -18.91 -44.32
C ASP A 330 -2.34 -17.69 -45.16
N ARG A 331 -1.90 -17.65 -46.43
CA ARG A 331 -2.21 -16.56 -47.39
C ARG A 331 -3.71 -16.31 -47.62
N ARG A 332 -4.56 -17.32 -47.44
CA ARG A 332 -6.01 -17.19 -47.60
C ARG A 332 -6.68 -16.39 -46.47
N GLN A 333 -6.11 -16.38 -45.29
CA GLN A 333 -6.65 -15.65 -44.13
C GLN A 333 -6.24 -14.18 -44.13
N ARG A 334 -5.18 -13.78 -44.85
CA ARG A 334 -4.72 -12.40 -44.96
C ARG A 334 -5.67 -11.49 -45.76
N ALA A 335 -6.40 -12.05 -46.71
CA ALA A 335 -7.31 -11.32 -47.60
C ALA A 335 -8.65 -10.93 -46.93
N ALA A 336 -8.92 -11.44 -45.73
CA ALA A 336 -10.18 -11.22 -45.02
C ALA A 336 -10.15 -10.05 -44.02
N VAL A 337 -9.01 -9.36 -43.86
CA VAL A 337 -8.91 -8.18 -42.98
C VAL A 337 -9.19 -6.92 -43.79
N PRO A 338 -10.29 -6.19 -43.56
CA PRO A 338 -10.59 -4.96 -44.28
C PRO A 338 -9.52 -3.90 -43.99
N GLU A 339 -8.85 -3.38 -45.00
CA GLU A 339 -7.85 -2.31 -44.89
C GLU A 339 -8.41 -1.04 -44.24
N GLU A 340 -9.71 -0.80 -44.32
CA GLU A 340 -10.38 0.35 -43.72
C GLU A 340 -10.28 0.40 -42.18
N ARG A 341 -10.15 -0.74 -41.47
CA ARG A 341 -10.03 -0.75 -40.01
C ARG A 341 -8.63 -0.39 -39.52
N VAL A 342 -7.60 -0.62 -40.32
CA VAL A 342 -6.21 -0.32 -39.97
C VAL A 342 -5.88 1.16 -40.18
N GLN A 343 -6.62 1.87 -41.03
CA GLN A 343 -6.42 3.29 -41.32
C GLN A 343 -7.11 4.23 -40.32
N GLN A 344 -8.15 3.78 -39.61
CA GLN A 344 -8.88 4.60 -38.63
C GLN A 344 -8.08 4.94 -37.36
N ASP A 345 -7.02 4.17 -37.03
CA ASP A 345 -6.17 4.43 -35.86
C ASP A 345 -4.98 5.36 -36.14
N ARG A 346 -4.85 5.88 -37.37
CA ARG A 346 -3.77 6.82 -37.74
C ARG A 346 -4.13 8.29 -37.60
N ASP A 347 -5.37 8.65 -37.27
CA ASP A 347 -5.80 10.03 -37.11
C ASP A 347 -6.02 10.36 -35.63
N PRO A 348 -5.18 11.21 -35.01
CA PRO A 348 -5.26 11.52 -33.57
C PRO A 348 -6.31 12.60 -33.26
N GLN A 349 -7.49 12.57 -33.87
CA GLN A 349 -8.57 13.46 -33.46
C GLN A 349 -9.39 12.82 -32.33
N PRO A 350 -9.54 13.46 -31.18
CA PRO A 350 -10.37 12.95 -30.11
C PRO A 350 -11.85 13.03 -30.53
N LYS A 351 -12.46 11.89 -30.84
CA LYS A 351 -13.90 11.82 -31.02
C LYS A 351 -14.57 12.17 -29.69
N ARG A 352 -15.27 13.31 -29.67
CA ARG A 352 -16.22 13.67 -28.63
C ARG A 352 -17.19 12.49 -28.43
N ILE A 353 -17.20 11.93 -27.23
CA ILE A 353 -18.24 11.00 -26.79
C ILE A 353 -19.52 11.81 -26.73
N ALA A 354 -20.37 11.67 -27.73
CA ALA A 354 -21.74 12.16 -27.70
C ALA A 354 -22.48 11.33 -26.65
N ALA A 355 -22.90 11.98 -25.58
CA ALA A 355 -23.80 11.40 -24.59
C ALA A 355 -25.11 11.04 -25.31
N GLY A 356 -25.34 9.75 -25.53
CA GLY A 356 -26.62 9.21 -25.94
C GLY A 356 -27.65 9.41 -24.83
N ARG A 357 -28.43 10.48 -24.96
CA ARG A 357 -29.78 10.51 -24.41
C ARG A 357 -30.62 9.68 -25.35
N ASP A 358 -31.33 8.74 -24.78
CA ASP A 358 -32.66 8.21 -25.16
C ASP A 358 -32.71 6.71 -24.93
N ALA A 359 -33.35 6.35 -23.84
CA ALA A 359 -34.29 5.25 -23.68
C ALA A 359 -34.55 4.97 -22.19
N VAL A 360 -35.42 5.77 -21.57
CA VAL A 360 -36.31 5.24 -20.52
C VAL A 360 -37.68 5.84 -20.76
N ALA A 361 -38.53 5.08 -21.40
CA ALA A 361 -39.94 5.29 -21.38
C ALA A 361 -40.57 4.38 -20.31
N GLY A 362 -41.28 5.00 -19.38
CA GLY A 362 -42.50 4.46 -18.80
C GLY A 362 -42.37 3.55 -17.57
N VAL A 363 -42.49 4.10 -16.37
CA VAL A 363 -43.45 3.57 -15.38
C VAL A 363 -43.98 4.75 -14.57
N ASP A 364 -45.30 4.85 -14.61
CA ASP A 364 -46.20 5.78 -13.99
C ASP A 364 -46.34 5.56 -12.47
N GLY A 365 -46.54 6.65 -11.75
CA GLY A 365 -47.59 6.65 -10.72
C GLY A 365 -47.18 6.69 -9.26
N SER A 366 -47.41 7.86 -8.68
CA SER A 366 -48.06 8.15 -7.40
C SER A 366 -47.16 8.62 -6.20
N ARG A 367 -47.18 9.92 -6.04
CA ARG A 367 -47.72 10.73 -4.91
C ARG A 367 -47.14 10.55 -3.49
N ARG A 368 -46.83 11.75 -3.00
CA ARG A 368 -46.79 12.30 -1.62
C ARG A 368 -45.36 12.31 -1.03
N GLY A 369 -44.76 13.39 -0.55
CA GLY A 369 -45.29 14.68 -0.11
C GLY A 369 -44.56 15.06 1.16
N TYR A 370 -43.98 16.30 1.19
CA TYR A 370 -43.55 17.06 2.40
C TYR A 370 -42.41 16.46 3.27
N CYS A 371 -41.37 17.16 3.63
CA CYS A 371 -41.31 18.42 4.36
C CYS A 371 -39.90 19.04 4.28
N GLN A 372 -39.84 20.31 3.97
CA GLN A 372 -38.73 21.20 4.27
C GLN A 372 -38.71 21.48 5.78
N THR A 373 -37.57 21.42 6.44
CA THR A 373 -37.25 22.31 7.55
C THR A 373 -35.77 22.62 7.55
N GLY A 374 -35.45 23.88 7.25
CA GLY A 374 -34.16 24.48 7.46
C GLY A 374 -33.88 24.69 8.92
N ILE A 375 -32.63 24.59 9.30
CA ILE A 375 -32.10 25.20 10.52
C ILE A 375 -30.77 25.86 10.16
N THR A 376 -30.76 27.16 10.15
CA THR A 376 -29.60 28.06 10.18
C THR A 376 -28.95 28.03 11.57
N PRO A 377 -27.62 28.13 11.68
CA PRO A 377 -26.97 28.26 12.99
C PRO A 377 -26.96 29.73 13.43
N ASN A 378 -27.38 29.94 14.64
CA ASN A 378 -27.32 31.24 15.34
C ASN A 378 -25.98 31.35 16.07
N LEU A 379 -25.21 32.37 15.73
CA LEU A 379 -24.10 32.92 16.50
C LEU A 379 -24.68 33.87 17.56
N ASN A 380 -24.44 33.69 18.85
CA ASN A 380 -23.93 34.76 19.72
C ASN A 380 -23.80 34.35 21.21
N ARG A 381 -22.62 34.68 21.78
CA ARG A 381 -22.31 35.24 23.10
C ARG A 381 -22.71 34.47 24.38
N SER A 382 -21.78 33.97 25.09
CA SER A 382 -21.20 34.53 26.35
C SER A 382 -19.97 33.73 26.72
#